data_e0fcb4c20eab4c341a09b6078ed856ed
#
_entry.id   e0fcb4c20eab4c341a09b6078ed856ed
#
_cell.length_a   1.000
_cell.length_b   1.000
_cell.length_c   1.000
_cell.angle_alpha   90.00
_cell.angle_beta   90.00
_cell.angle_gamma   90.00
#
_symmetry.space_group_name_H-M   'P 1'
#
loop_
_entity.id
_entity.type
_entity.pdbx_description
1 polymer ?
#
loop_
_entity_poly.entity_id
_entity_poly.type
_entity_poly.pdbx_seq_one_letter_code
_entity_poly.pdbx_strand_id
1 'polypeptide(L)'
;KVDETGALDISLKRLLVGKSYLKKKNNKIDYIIQGNAAELPFANDSFDLIYTCHCLEQVPELFKQSVDEMLRVAKNYVVLIEPSYELSNKITNNYIYYKDYIQINEKLLRSIKYKYFKRIKLPFRQYLNGAELIIYKKKKKKKKTKVEFICPKTKKTIYKRKNTIGNKSTEYEIENQIYKLIDKKIA
;
A
#
# COMPACT_ATOMS: atom_id res chain seq x y z
N LYS A 1 12.05 -0.79 17.70
CA LYS A 1 11.09 0.31 17.88
C LYS A 1 10.73 0.87 16.52
N VAL A 2 9.44 1.05 16.23
CA VAL A 2 8.95 1.72 15.01
C VAL A 2 8.69 3.18 15.38
N ASP A 3 9.24 4.11 14.61
CA ASP A 3 9.15 5.55 14.93
C ASP A 3 7.83 6.15 14.42
N GLU A 4 7.43 5.84 13.17
CA GLU A 4 6.21 6.34 12.53
C GLU A 4 5.52 5.24 11.74
N THR A 5 4.18 5.19 11.81
CA THR A 5 3.34 4.20 11.14
C THR A 5 2.21 4.84 10.36
N GLY A 6 1.86 4.26 9.21
CA GLY A 6 0.76 4.72 8.38
C GLY A 6 -0.06 3.57 7.81
N ALA A 7 -1.37 3.80 7.64
CA ALA A 7 -2.26 2.92 6.89
C ALA A 7 -2.99 3.70 5.80
N LEU A 8 -3.11 3.08 4.63
CA LEU A 8 -3.85 3.64 3.50
C LEU A 8 -4.84 2.60 2.97
N ASP A 9 -6.05 3.03 2.75
CA ASP A 9 -7.10 2.26 2.06
C ASP A 9 -7.98 3.22 1.26
N ILE A 10 -8.55 2.76 0.17
CA ILE A 10 -9.50 3.54 -0.62
C ILE A 10 -10.86 3.66 0.11
N SER A 11 -11.20 2.68 0.93
CA SER A 11 -12.47 2.60 1.65
C SER A 11 -12.41 3.32 3.00
N LEU A 12 -13.11 4.46 3.09
CA LEU A 12 -13.29 5.17 4.36
C LEU A 12 -13.88 4.26 5.46
N LYS A 13 -14.84 3.39 5.10
CA LYS A 13 -15.47 2.45 6.04
C LYS A 13 -14.44 1.49 6.66
N ARG A 14 -13.53 0.92 5.85
CA ARG A 14 -12.47 0.05 6.35
C ARG A 14 -11.52 0.79 7.29
N LEU A 15 -11.15 2.02 6.96
CA LEU A 15 -10.29 2.87 7.80
C LEU A 15 -10.94 3.19 9.14
N LEU A 16 -12.23 3.49 9.17
CA LEU A 16 -12.97 3.76 10.42
C LEU A 16 -13.03 2.50 11.31
N VAL A 17 -13.30 1.33 10.72
CA VAL A 17 -13.29 0.04 11.44
C VAL A 17 -11.90 -0.25 11.99
N GLY A 18 -10.85 -0.11 11.16
CA GLY A 18 -9.46 -0.32 11.56
C GLY A 18 -9.05 0.62 12.70
N LYS A 19 -9.39 1.91 12.61
CA LYS A 19 -9.13 2.89 13.66
C LYS A 19 -9.80 2.50 14.99
N SER A 20 -11.07 2.08 14.94
CA SER A 20 -11.80 1.61 16.13
C SER A 20 -11.14 0.38 16.75
N TYR A 21 -10.71 -0.57 15.94
CA TYR A 21 -9.98 -1.76 16.38
C TYR A 21 -8.65 -1.41 17.07
N LEU A 22 -7.84 -0.54 16.47
CA LEU A 22 -6.58 -0.08 17.04
C LEU A 22 -6.78 0.59 18.39
N LYS A 23 -7.81 1.46 18.51
CA LYS A 23 -8.19 2.09 19.78
C LYS A 23 -8.51 1.05 20.85
N LYS A 24 -9.30 0.02 20.53
CA LYS A 24 -9.63 -1.09 21.46
C LYS A 24 -8.40 -1.87 21.91
N LYS A 25 -7.37 -1.98 21.07
CA LYS A 25 -6.10 -2.67 21.36
C LYS A 25 -5.05 -1.76 21.99
N ASN A 26 -5.38 -0.50 22.29
CA ASN A 26 -4.44 0.51 22.79
C ASN A 26 -3.20 0.71 21.89
N ASN A 27 -3.38 0.51 20.58
CA ASN A 27 -2.34 0.72 19.57
C ASN A 27 -2.51 2.09 18.92
N LYS A 28 -1.39 2.74 18.59
CA LYS A 28 -1.35 4.00 17.88
C LYS A 28 -0.93 3.80 16.43
N ILE A 29 -1.46 4.65 15.58
CA ILE A 29 -1.04 4.83 14.19
C ILE A 29 -0.95 6.34 13.92
N ASP A 30 0.11 6.78 13.27
CA ASP A 30 0.38 8.21 13.10
C ASP A 30 -0.38 8.80 11.92
N TYR A 31 -0.56 8.01 10.85
CA TYR A 31 -1.23 8.44 9.63
C TYR A 31 -2.30 7.44 9.21
N ILE A 32 -3.56 7.88 9.13
CA ILE A 32 -4.67 7.12 8.53
C ILE A 32 -5.12 7.88 7.29
N ILE A 33 -5.05 7.24 6.12
CA ILE A 33 -5.19 7.92 4.85
C ILE A 33 -6.21 7.21 3.98
N GLN A 34 -7.26 7.92 3.58
CA GLN A 34 -8.10 7.50 2.47
C GLN A 34 -7.39 7.91 1.17
N GLY A 35 -6.96 6.92 0.39
CA GLY A 35 -6.16 7.16 -0.80
C GLY A 35 -6.07 5.96 -1.72
N ASN A 36 -5.48 6.17 -2.90
CA ASN A 36 -5.24 5.15 -3.91
C ASN A 36 -3.79 4.64 -3.79
N ALA A 37 -3.61 3.32 -3.74
CA ALA A 37 -2.28 2.70 -3.69
C ALA A 37 -1.43 3.00 -4.94
N ALA A 38 -2.08 3.26 -6.07
CA ALA A 38 -1.42 3.65 -7.32
C ALA A 38 -0.96 5.12 -7.36
N GLU A 39 -1.29 5.92 -6.32
CA GLU A 39 -0.96 7.34 -6.24
C GLU A 39 -0.63 7.74 -4.80
N LEU A 40 0.38 7.11 -4.20
CA LEU A 40 0.72 7.31 -2.80
C LEU A 40 1.06 8.77 -2.49
N PRO A 41 0.45 9.37 -1.44
CA PRO A 41 0.57 10.79 -1.11
C PRO A 41 1.82 11.11 -0.28
N PHE A 42 2.93 10.46 -0.57
CA PHE A 42 4.19 10.63 0.14
C PHE A 42 5.34 10.92 -0.80
N ALA A 43 6.29 11.72 -0.36
CA ALA A 43 7.53 11.96 -1.08
C ALA A 43 8.33 10.66 -1.27
N ASN A 44 9.31 10.69 -2.17
CA ASN A 44 10.20 9.57 -2.39
C ASN A 44 10.95 9.21 -1.09
N ASP A 45 11.18 7.91 -0.89
CA ASP A 45 11.98 7.41 0.23
C ASP A 45 11.47 7.90 1.61
N SER A 46 10.14 7.92 1.83
CA SER A 46 9.51 8.39 3.08
C SER A 46 9.50 7.33 4.19
N PHE A 47 9.29 6.05 3.86
CA PHE A 47 9.17 4.95 4.83
C PHE A 47 10.24 3.90 4.62
N ASP A 48 10.77 3.32 5.70
CA ASP A 48 11.77 2.25 5.61
C ASP A 48 11.21 0.97 5.00
N LEU A 49 9.95 0.67 5.30
CA LEU A 49 9.19 -0.48 4.83
C LEU A 49 7.79 -0.06 4.40
N ILE A 50 7.35 -0.54 3.26
CA ILE A 50 5.94 -0.53 2.84
C ILE A 50 5.51 -1.97 2.57
N TYR A 51 4.31 -2.32 3.02
CA TYR A 51 3.77 -3.65 2.75
C TYR A 51 2.28 -3.61 2.37
N THR A 52 1.85 -4.63 1.65
CA THR A 52 0.45 -4.94 1.38
C THR A 52 0.13 -6.35 1.87
N CYS A 53 -1.14 -6.60 2.16
CA CYS A 53 -1.62 -7.93 2.49
C CYS A 53 -3.03 -8.10 1.93
N HIS A 54 -3.20 -8.98 0.93
CA HIS A 54 -4.47 -9.23 0.24
C HIS A 54 -5.18 -7.96 -0.23
N CYS A 55 -4.39 -7.04 -0.80
CA CYS A 55 -4.85 -5.72 -1.23
C CYS A 55 -4.80 -5.58 -2.75
N LEU A 56 -3.65 -5.87 -3.35
CA LEU A 56 -3.40 -5.64 -4.77
C LEU A 56 -4.06 -6.71 -5.67
N GLU A 57 -4.43 -7.85 -5.11
CA GLU A 57 -5.13 -8.91 -5.82
C GLU A 57 -6.44 -8.44 -6.47
N GLN A 58 -7.09 -7.44 -5.88
CA GLN A 58 -8.41 -6.93 -6.28
C GLN A 58 -8.38 -5.86 -7.36
N VAL A 59 -7.18 -5.40 -7.75
CA VAL A 59 -6.99 -4.29 -8.70
C VAL A 59 -5.91 -4.63 -9.74
N PRO A 60 -6.11 -5.70 -10.55
CA PRO A 60 -5.10 -6.21 -11.45
C PRO A 60 -4.54 -5.16 -12.42
N GLU A 61 -5.37 -4.26 -12.93
CA GLU A 61 -4.99 -3.18 -13.84
C GLU A 61 -4.09 -2.12 -13.19
N LEU A 62 -4.17 -1.94 -11.87
CA LEU A 62 -3.38 -0.98 -11.11
C LEU A 62 -2.18 -1.61 -10.38
N PHE A 63 -2.02 -2.93 -10.45
CA PHE A 63 -0.99 -3.66 -9.71
C PHE A 63 0.41 -3.08 -9.94
N LYS A 64 0.80 -2.97 -11.20
CA LYS A 64 2.14 -2.47 -11.55
C LYS A 64 2.36 -1.05 -11.04
N GLN A 65 1.39 -0.15 -11.28
CA GLN A 65 1.48 1.24 -10.84
C GLN A 65 1.55 1.33 -9.32
N SER A 66 0.76 0.52 -8.60
CA SER A 66 0.79 0.48 -7.14
C SER A 66 2.14 0.01 -6.62
N VAL A 67 2.72 -1.05 -7.18
CA VAL A 67 4.05 -1.53 -6.78
C VAL A 67 5.14 -0.49 -7.10
N ASP A 68 5.08 0.18 -8.25
CA ASP A 68 6.02 1.25 -8.60
C ASP A 68 5.93 2.44 -7.63
N GLU A 69 4.72 2.84 -7.21
CA GLU A 69 4.52 3.88 -6.18
C GLU A 69 5.04 3.43 -4.79
N MET A 70 4.79 2.19 -4.40
CA MET A 70 5.37 1.64 -3.16
C MET A 70 6.90 1.66 -3.20
N LEU A 71 7.49 1.27 -4.33
CA LEU A 71 8.94 1.30 -4.55
C LEU A 71 9.49 2.73 -4.57
N ARG A 72 8.72 3.70 -5.08
CA ARG A 72 9.08 5.11 -5.02
C ARG A 72 9.15 5.63 -3.59
N VAL A 73 8.15 5.30 -2.79
CA VAL A 73 7.98 5.81 -1.42
C VAL A 73 8.83 5.05 -0.39
N ALA A 74 9.12 3.77 -0.62
CA ALA A 74 9.96 2.99 0.27
C ALA A 74 11.44 3.39 0.19
N LYS A 75 12.14 3.43 1.34
CA LYS A 75 13.60 3.58 1.43
C LYS A 75 14.33 2.26 1.21
N ASN A 76 13.88 1.21 1.87
CA ASN A 76 14.62 -0.05 1.96
C ASN A 76 13.85 -1.24 1.40
N TYR A 77 12.59 -1.43 1.80
CA TYR A 77 11.85 -2.65 1.49
C TYR A 77 10.42 -2.36 1.05
N VAL A 78 9.97 -3.12 0.05
CA VAL A 78 8.56 -3.31 -0.25
C VAL A 78 8.25 -4.79 -0.11
N VAL A 79 7.17 -5.11 0.60
CA VAL A 79 6.74 -6.47 0.86
C VAL A 79 5.29 -6.64 0.39
N LEU A 80 5.08 -7.58 -0.51
CA LEU A 80 3.74 -7.95 -0.97
C LEU A 80 3.40 -9.31 -0.35
N ILE A 81 2.24 -9.40 0.28
CA ILE A 81 1.65 -10.64 0.79
C ILE A 81 0.35 -10.82 0.03
N GLU A 82 0.44 -11.50 -1.11
CA GLU A 82 -0.67 -11.60 -2.06
C GLU A 82 -0.84 -13.06 -2.53
N PRO A 83 -2.02 -13.46 -3.03
CA PRO A 83 -2.21 -14.78 -3.60
C PRO A 83 -1.24 -15.04 -4.74
N SER A 84 -0.65 -16.22 -4.75
CA SER A 84 0.27 -16.64 -5.80
C SER A 84 -0.39 -17.59 -6.75
N TYR A 85 -0.47 -17.23 -8.03
CA TYR A 85 -1.00 -18.12 -9.05
C TYR A 85 -0.05 -19.32 -9.31
N GLU A 86 1.25 -19.08 -9.38
CA GLU A 86 2.25 -20.12 -9.68
C GLU A 86 2.52 -21.07 -8.50
N LEU A 87 2.45 -20.56 -7.26
CA LEU A 87 2.81 -21.33 -6.07
C LEU A 87 1.59 -21.94 -5.36
N SER A 88 0.40 -21.62 -5.83
CA SER A 88 -0.86 -22.09 -5.26
C SER A 88 -1.30 -23.44 -5.84
N ASN A 89 -2.26 -24.07 -5.19
CA ASN A 89 -2.89 -25.28 -5.68
C ASN A 89 -4.02 -24.96 -6.69
N LYS A 90 -4.53 -25.98 -7.36
CA LYS A 90 -5.60 -25.84 -8.38
C LYS A 90 -6.87 -25.18 -7.82
N ILE A 91 -7.22 -25.42 -6.57
CA ILE A 91 -8.42 -24.85 -5.93
C ILE A 91 -8.25 -23.32 -5.76
N THR A 92 -7.10 -22.89 -5.24
CA THR A 92 -6.77 -21.47 -5.12
C THR A 92 -6.71 -20.78 -6.49
N ASN A 93 -6.12 -21.42 -7.49
CA ASN A 93 -6.04 -20.87 -8.85
C ASN A 93 -7.42 -20.70 -9.48
N ASN A 94 -8.32 -21.67 -9.30
CA ASN A 94 -9.71 -21.55 -9.75
C ASN A 94 -10.44 -20.40 -9.03
N TYR A 95 -10.17 -20.20 -7.74
CA TYR A 95 -10.74 -19.08 -7.00
C TYR A 95 -10.19 -17.73 -7.48
N ILE A 96 -8.89 -17.60 -7.69
CA ILE A 96 -8.23 -16.42 -8.28
C ILE A 96 -8.88 -16.08 -9.63
N TYR A 97 -9.04 -17.08 -10.49
CA TYR A 97 -9.66 -16.93 -11.80
C TYR A 97 -11.14 -16.50 -11.69
N TYR A 98 -11.94 -17.19 -10.86
CA TYR A 98 -13.36 -16.87 -10.66
C TYR A 98 -13.60 -15.46 -10.12
N LYS A 99 -12.69 -14.96 -9.27
CA LYS A 99 -12.76 -13.62 -8.68
C LYS A 99 -12.15 -12.53 -9.56
N ASP A 100 -11.62 -12.88 -10.71
CA ASP A 100 -10.86 -11.97 -11.57
C ASP A 100 -9.70 -11.26 -10.82
N TYR A 101 -9.10 -11.98 -9.90
CA TYR A 101 -7.94 -11.49 -9.14
C TYR A 101 -6.68 -11.58 -9.97
N ILE A 102 -5.70 -10.74 -9.64
CA ILE A 102 -4.42 -10.75 -10.33
C ILE A 102 -3.73 -12.12 -10.24
N GLN A 103 -3.27 -12.59 -11.39
CA GLN A 103 -2.47 -13.82 -11.48
C GLN A 103 -1.00 -13.49 -11.32
N ILE A 104 -0.53 -13.40 -10.06
CA ILE A 104 0.88 -13.13 -9.79
C ILE A 104 1.72 -14.31 -10.26
N ASN A 105 2.57 -14.03 -11.24
CA ASN A 105 3.49 -14.95 -11.85
C ASN A 105 4.83 -14.27 -12.14
N GLU A 106 5.84 -15.05 -12.53
CA GLU A 106 7.17 -14.53 -12.80
C GLU A 106 7.19 -13.49 -13.92
N LYS A 107 6.38 -13.65 -14.98
CA LYS A 107 6.27 -12.70 -16.09
C LYS A 107 5.80 -11.32 -15.61
N LEU A 108 4.77 -11.30 -14.77
CA LEU A 108 4.26 -10.06 -14.16
C LEU A 108 5.31 -9.41 -13.28
N LEU A 109 5.96 -10.17 -12.41
CA LEU A 109 6.98 -9.63 -11.49
C LEU A 109 8.20 -9.08 -12.25
N ARG A 110 8.59 -9.68 -13.36
CA ARG A 110 9.66 -9.17 -14.23
C ARG A 110 9.28 -7.89 -14.98
N SER A 111 7.98 -7.59 -15.11
CA SER A 111 7.52 -6.34 -15.73
C SER A 111 7.67 -5.12 -14.79
N ILE A 112 7.89 -5.34 -13.50
CA ILE A 112 8.18 -4.29 -12.52
C ILE A 112 9.60 -3.77 -12.76
N LYS A 113 9.78 -2.45 -12.65
CA LYS A 113 11.07 -1.77 -12.86
C LYS A 113 12.20 -2.30 -11.97
N TYR A 114 11.86 -2.76 -10.77
CA TYR A 114 12.81 -3.32 -9.82
C TYR A 114 12.71 -4.84 -9.80
N LYS A 115 13.86 -5.51 -9.77
CA LYS A 115 13.90 -6.96 -9.55
C LYS A 115 13.57 -7.26 -8.08
N TYR A 116 12.67 -8.21 -7.83
CA TYR A 116 12.43 -8.68 -6.48
C TYR A 116 13.68 -9.38 -5.90
N PHE A 117 13.84 -9.30 -4.58
CA PHE A 117 14.96 -9.94 -3.87
C PHE A 117 14.65 -11.39 -3.52
N LYS A 118 13.40 -11.68 -3.09
CA LYS A 118 13.00 -13.01 -2.62
C LYS A 118 11.51 -13.24 -2.81
N ARG A 119 11.14 -14.48 -3.14
CA ARG A 119 9.77 -15.00 -3.12
C ARG A 119 9.72 -16.17 -2.14
N ILE A 120 8.69 -16.24 -1.30
CA ILE A 120 8.51 -17.30 -0.31
C ILE A 120 7.03 -17.69 -0.31
N LYS A 121 6.74 -18.95 -0.57
CA LYS A 121 5.40 -19.52 -0.34
C LYS A 121 5.11 -19.53 1.16
N LEU A 122 4.00 -18.93 1.55
CA LEU A 122 3.60 -18.93 2.95
C LEU A 122 2.86 -20.22 3.30
N PRO A 123 3.13 -20.81 4.49
CA PRO A 123 2.52 -22.05 4.92
C PRO A 123 1.11 -21.81 5.47
N PHE A 124 0.18 -21.34 4.63
CA PHE A 124 -1.21 -21.18 5.05
C PHE A 124 -1.94 -22.52 5.06
N ARG A 125 -2.70 -22.76 6.12
CA ARG A 125 -3.53 -23.96 6.30
C ARG A 125 -4.90 -23.87 5.61
N GLN A 126 -5.29 -22.69 5.10
CA GLN A 126 -6.60 -22.50 4.47
C GLN A 126 -6.52 -22.79 2.96
N TYR A 127 -7.42 -23.60 2.47
CA TYR A 127 -7.46 -24.09 1.09
C TYR A 127 -7.57 -22.97 0.03
N LEU A 128 -8.17 -21.84 0.36
CA LEU A 128 -8.47 -20.76 -0.59
C LEU A 128 -7.49 -19.56 -0.53
N ASN A 129 -6.55 -19.55 0.42
CA ASN A 129 -5.66 -18.40 0.67
C ASN A 129 -4.18 -18.78 0.56
N GLY A 130 -3.81 -19.46 -0.52
CA GLY A 130 -2.40 -19.67 -0.86
C GLY A 130 -1.74 -18.34 -1.21
N ALA A 131 -1.06 -17.73 -0.25
CA ALA A 131 -0.33 -16.49 -0.47
C ALA A 131 1.17 -16.72 -0.55
N GLU A 132 1.84 -15.80 -1.22
CA GLU A 132 3.29 -15.70 -1.20
C GLU A 132 3.75 -14.36 -0.63
N LEU A 133 4.96 -14.36 -0.12
CA LEU A 133 5.69 -13.19 0.30
C LEU A 133 6.67 -12.81 -0.80
N ILE A 134 6.49 -11.63 -1.39
CA ILE A 134 7.38 -11.09 -2.41
C ILE A 134 8.09 -9.88 -1.82
N ILE A 135 9.41 -9.93 -1.76
CA ILE A 135 10.24 -8.89 -1.14
C ILE A 135 11.04 -8.17 -2.21
N TYR A 136 10.86 -6.87 -2.31
CA TYR A 136 11.75 -5.98 -3.05
C TYR A 136 12.67 -5.29 -2.06
N LYS A 137 13.98 -5.28 -2.39
CA LYS A 137 15.02 -4.63 -1.58
C LYS A 137 15.64 -3.51 -2.40
N LYS A 138 15.59 -2.29 -1.89
CA LYS A 138 16.30 -1.14 -2.46
C LYS A 138 17.69 -1.00 -1.85
N LYS A 139 18.61 -0.34 -2.57
CA LYS A 139 19.90 0.03 -1.99
C LYS A 139 19.65 1.00 -0.82
N LYS A 140 20.16 0.66 0.34
CA LYS A 140 19.99 1.42 1.58
C LYS A 140 20.46 2.85 1.40
N LYS A 141 19.58 3.83 1.61
CA LYS A 141 19.95 5.24 1.70
C LYS A 141 20.22 5.62 3.16
N LYS A 142 21.37 6.23 3.42
CA LYS A 142 21.81 6.56 4.79
C LYS A 142 21.05 7.71 5.46
N LYS A 143 20.25 8.50 4.74
CA LYS A 143 19.56 9.67 5.30
C LYS A 143 18.20 9.32 5.89
N LYS A 144 18.03 9.61 7.18
CA LYS A 144 16.72 9.61 7.85
C LYS A 144 15.93 10.83 7.30
N THR A 145 14.99 10.61 6.41
CA THR A 145 14.10 11.68 5.92
C THR A 145 12.81 11.65 6.74
N LYS A 146 12.34 12.81 7.15
CA LYS A 146 11.01 12.96 7.76
C LYS A 146 9.95 12.56 6.73
N VAL A 147 8.84 11.97 7.19
CA VAL A 147 7.68 11.70 6.32
C VAL A 147 7.12 13.02 5.81
N GLU A 148 7.04 13.17 4.49
CA GLU A 148 6.56 14.36 3.81
C GLU A 148 5.38 14.00 2.93
N PHE A 149 4.27 14.76 3.09
CA PHE A 149 3.08 14.60 2.26
C PHE A 149 3.22 15.36 0.95
N ILE A 150 2.79 14.71 -0.14
CA ILE A 150 2.66 15.32 -1.45
C ILE A 150 1.24 15.13 -1.99
N CYS A 151 0.81 16.03 -2.84
CA CYS A 151 -0.45 15.89 -3.58
C CYS A 151 -0.37 14.64 -4.49
N PRO A 152 -1.29 13.68 -4.41
CA PRO A 152 -1.26 12.47 -5.23
C PRO A 152 -1.17 12.76 -6.73
N LYS A 153 -1.89 13.78 -7.21
CA LYS A 153 -1.96 14.16 -8.63
C LYS A 153 -0.76 14.99 -9.09
N THR A 154 -0.48 16.09 -8.40
CA THR A 154 0.52 17.07 -8.85
C THR A 154 1.92 16.77 -8.37
N LYS A 155 2.06 15.83 -7.43
CA LYS A 155 3.31 15.46 -6.74
C LYS A 155 4.02 16.63 -6.03
N LYS A 156 3.34 17.78 -5.88
CA LYS A 156 3.85 18.93 -5.12
C LYS A 156 3.60 18.72 -3.63
N THR A 157 4.50 19.21 -2.78
CA THR A 157 4.37 19.17 -1.31
C THR A 157 3.06 19.81 -0.86
N ILE A 158 2.41 19.19 0.11
CA ILE A 158 1.21 19.68 0.79
C ILE A 158 1.45 19.75 2.29
N TYR A 159 0.82 20.71 2.93
CA TYR A 159 1.03 21.02 4.33
C TYR A 159 -0.26 20.88 5.11
N LYS A 160 -0.16 20.29 6.30
CA LYS A 160 -1.28 20.15 7.23
C LYS A 160 -1.65 21.51 7.81
N ARG A 161 -2.95 21.78 7.80
CA ARG A 161 -3.63 22.86 8.51
C ARG A 161 -4.55 22.25 9.58
N LYS A 162 -5.40 23.03 10.22
CA LYS A 162 -6.28 22.52 11.31
C LYS A 162 -7.12 21.31 10.86
N ASN A 163 -7.95 21.48 9.84
CA ASN A 163 -8.88 20.44 9.36
C ASN A 163 -8.65 20.07 7.89
N THR A 164 -7.58 20.56 7.29
CA THR A 164 -7.25 20.31 5.88
C THR A 164 -5.76 20.03 5.71
N ILE A 165 -5.42 19.46 4.57
CA ILE A 165 -4.04 19.34 4.10
C ILE A 165 -3.99 19.75 2.63
N GLY A 166 -3.06 20.63 2.26
CA GLY A 166 -3.01 21.13 0.90
C GLY A 166 -1.87 22.09 0.63
N ASN A 167 -1.92 22.71 -0.57
CA ASN A 167 -1.05 23.81 -0.99
C ASN A 167 -1.89 24.90 -1.67
N LYS A 168 -1.27 25.80 -2.43
CA LYS A 168 -1.98 26.91 -3.10
C LYS A 168 -3.00 26.46 -4.15
N SER A 169 -2.84 25.27 -4.74
CA SER A 169 -3.65 24.79 -5.87
C SER A 169 -4.54 23.59 -5.53
N THR A 170 -4.33 22.94 -4.38
CA THR A 170 -5.08 21.74 -4.00
C THR A 170 -5.31 21.72 -2.51
N GLU A 171 -6.50 21.32 -2.09
CA GLU A 171 -6.86 21.17 -0.69
C GLU A 171 -7.69 19.90 -0.49
N TYR A 172 -7.38 19.15 0.56
CA TYR A 172 -8.02 17.91 0.96
C TYR A 172 -8.52 18.02 2.39
N GLU A 173 -9.60 17.33 2.70
CA GLU A 173 -10.20 17.30 4.04
C GLU A 173 -9.45 16.38 4.98
N ILE A 174 -9.45 16.72 6.28
CA ILE A 174 -9.09 15.83 7.37
C ILE A 174 -10.32 15.66 8.24
N GLU A 175 -10.93 14.49 8.18
CA GLU A 175 -12.12 14.17 8.97
C GLU A 175 -11.84 12.99 9.90
N ASN A 176 -12.23 13.10 11.18
CA ASN A 176 -11.99 12.06 12.18
C ASN A 176 -10.50 11.61 12.23
N GLN A 177 -9.54 12.53 12.03
CA GLN A 177 -8.11 12.26 11.93
C GLN A 177 -7.71 11.37 10.73
N ILE A 178 -8.60 11.22 9.73
CA ILE A 178 -8.32 10.55 8.47
C ILE A 178 -8.04 11.62 7.41
N TYR A 179 -6.91 11.50 6.74
CA TYR A 179 -6.53 12.36 5.61
C TYR A 179 -7.21 11.84 4.36
N LYS A 180 -8.19 12.57 3.82
CA LYS A 180 -8.94 12.17 2.61
C LYS A 180 -8.17 12.60 1.34
N LEU A 181 -7.10 11.90 1.01
CA LEU A 181 -6.21 12.21 -0.12
C LEU A 181 -6.62 11.46 -1.40
N ILE A 182 -7.90 11.51 -1.71
CA ILE A 182 -8.51 10.89 -2.88
C ILE A 182 -9.37 11.89 -3.65
N ASP A 183 -9.56 11.66 -4.94
CA ASP A 183 -10.49 12.46 -5.74
C ASP A 183 -11.93 12.22 -5.28
N LYS A 184 -12.72 13.30 -5.11
CA LYS A 184 -14.14 13.20 -4.74
C LYS A 184 -14.99 12.41 -5.75
N LYS A 185 -14.48 12.17 -6.98
CA LYS A 185 -15.15 11.35 -7.99
C LYS A 185 -14.95 9.84 -7.81
N ILE A 186 -14.04 9.43 -6.91
CA ILE A 186 -13.65 8.03 -6.67
C ILE A 186 -14.04 7.59 -5.25
N ALA A 187 -14.45 8.54 -4.40
CA ALA A 187 -14.78 8.31 -3.00
C ALA A 187 -16.19 7.72 -2.82
#